data_400b85bb846e274169e0dd4d556e2ee8
#
_entry.id   400b85bb846e274169e0dd4d556e2ee8
#
_cell.length_a   1.000
_cell.length_b   1.000
_cell.length_c   1.000
_cell.angle_alpha   90.00
_cell.angle_beta   90.00
_cell.angle_gamma   90.00
#
_symmetry.space_group_name_H-M   'P 1'
#
loop_
_entity.id
_entity.type
_entity.pdbx_description
1 polymer ?
#
loop_
_entity_poly.entity_id
_entity_poly.type
_entity_poly.pdbx_seq_one_letter_code
_entity_poly.pdbx_strand_id
1 'polypeptide(L)'
;MFLPTSDKLLALSEADGSETASVELPQNCSTSFSGAISEKKLLQPTERGVSYIDTEGMTTLRSRSLDGEIASDCSINDGLGYFAVKLDGGYEFMCVDLGSDGLETVWSVEMENQPTSAALQGDWLIWGCGDELYTHHYKQNMSNVIPLGKAISGAPFATEYAVFFSTEDGNAGKLRLNPDGTLEEDTLTWCEVGNSPVSPVSWNGRLYVPTADGFYILDNLNMEISYIITDIKGGCTPQVHYGNGPYIYTVAKREDKWAVYCVQDMDEKSEPTVAILAQMEDYTSGAFCASDKGTLYFRDAIGRLYALTVAPFDVFSLILRLVVLLALLVLVFFWLKKVAKRRADIHPKY
;
A
#
# COMPACT_ATOMS: atom_id res chain seq x y z
N MET A 1 -8.46 3.46 12.70
CA MET A 1 -7.07 3.30 12.24
C MET A 1 -6.18 2.92 13.41
N PHE A 2 -5.15 2.07 13.21
CA PHE A 2 -4.22 1.66 14.26
C PHE A 2 -2.83 2.18 13.96
N LEU A 3 -2.18 2.78 14.96
CA LEU A 3 -0.85 3.36 14.84
C LEU A 3 0.07 2.76 15.91
N PRO A 4 1.08 1.97 15.52
CA PRO A 4 2.10 1.51 16.47
C PRO A 4 3.02 2.67 16.87
N THR A 5 3.28 2.76 18.17
CA THR A 5 4.32 3.60 18.76
C THR A 5 5.40 2.71 19.37
N SER A 6 6.36 3.25 20.13
CA SER A 6 7.41 2.41 20.72
C SER A 6 6.84 1.32 21.63
N ASP A 7 5.91 1.65 22.53
CA ASP A 7 5.42 0.78 23.59
C ASP A 7 3.91 0.53 23.56
N LYS A 8 3.19 1.18 22.64
CA LYS A 8 1.73 1.15 22.57
C LYS A 8 1.24 1.00 21.14
N LEU A 9 0.08 0.39 21.01
CA LEU A 9 -0.76 0.51 19.82
C LEU A 9 -1.90 1.49 20.11
N LEU A 10 -2.00 2.52 19.31
CA LEU A 10 -3.06 3.53 19.40
C LEU A 10 -4.19 3.20 18.42
N ALA A 11 -5.43 3.31 18.86
CA ALA A 11 -6.60 3.40 17.98
C ALA A 11 -6.94 4.87 17.77
N LEU A 12 -6.96 5.30 16.51
CA LEU A 12 -7.22 6.68 16.13
C LEU A 12 -8.55 6.79 15.37
N SER A 13 -9.28 7.87 15.65
CA SER A 13 -10.45 8.26 14.89
C SER A 13 -10.08 8.62 13.44
N GLU A 14 -10.80 8.09 12.47
CA GLU A 14 -10.60 8.45 11.05
C GLU A 14 -11.09 9.88 10.75
N ALA A 15 -11.93 10.46 11.61
CA ALA A 15 -12.54 11.78 11.37
C ALA A 15 -11.57 12.92 11.67
N ASP A 16 -10.76 12.79 12.73
CA ASP A 16 -9.94 13.88 13.25
C ASP A 16 -8.55 13.46 13.74
N GLY A 17 -8.24 12.15 13.67
CA GLY A 17 -6.95 11.60 14.14
C GLY A 17 -6.81 11.55 15.67
N SER A 18 -7.87 11.87 16.43
CA SER A 18 -7.81 11.79 17.89
C SER A 18 -7.66 10.36 18.38
N GLU A 19 -6.92 10.16 19.47
CA GLU A 19 -6.83 8.87 20.14
C GLU A 19 -8.19 8.50 20.74
N THR A 20 -8.70 7.32 20.34
CA THR A 20 -9.96 6.77 20.86
C THR A 20 -9.72 5.71 21.92
N ALA A 21 -8.62 4.98 21.80
CA ALA A 21 -8.19 3.96 22.75
C ALA A 21 -6.69 3.63 22.54
N SER A 22 -6.08 2.95 23.49
CA SER A 22 -4.72 2.42 23.34
C SER A 22 -4.54 1.14 24.15
N VAL A 23 -3.56 0.34 23.73
CA VAL A 23 -3.11 -0.85 24.44
C VAL A 23 -1.60 -0.85 24.57
N GLU A 24 -1.11 -1.09 25.78
CA GLU A 24 0.32 -1.31 26.02
C GLU A 24 0.72 -2.71 25.56
N LEU A 25 1.87 -2.80 24.91
CA LEU A 25 2.41 -4.07 24.44
C LEU A 25 3.55 -4.53 25.37
N PRO A 26 3.72 -5.84 25.53
CA PRO A 26 4.77 -6.39 26.40
C PRO A 26 6.20 -6.14 25.87
N GLN A 27 6.33 -5.75 24.62
CA GLN A 27 7.57 -5.39 23.95
C GLN A 27 7.32 -4.19 23.03
N ASN A 28 8.36 -3.45 22.68
CA ASN A 28 8.28 -2.36 21.73
C ASN A 28 7.72 -2.83 20.38
N CYS A 29 6.88 -2.02 19.77
CA CYS A 29 6.40 -2.29 18.42
C CYS A 29 7.55 -2.27 17.42
N SER A 30 7.51 -3.17 16.44
CA SER A 30 8.37 -3.02 15.27
C SER A 30 7.99 -1.73 14.51
N THR A 31 8.99 -0.95 14.14
CA THR A 31 8.83 0.25 13.31
C THR A 31 9.12 -0.02 11.83
N SER A 32 9.67 -1.20 11.52
CA SER A 32 10.10 -1.59 10.17
C SER A 32 9.07 -2.45 9.45
N PHE A 33 8.22 -3.15 10.21
CA PHE A 33 7.27 -4.11 9.64
C PHE A 33 5.85 -3.85 10.11
N SER A 34 4.90 -4.15 9.23
CA SER A 34 3.48 -3.90 9.44
C SER A 34 2.79 -5.11 10.05
N GLY A 35 1.78 -4.82 10.88
CA GLY A 35 0.85 -5.83 11.35
C GLY A 35 -0.22 -6.18 10.32
N ALA A 36 -0.88 -7.32 10.53
CA ALA A 36 -2.02 -7.75 9.74
C ALA A 36 -3.30 -7.74 10.57
N ILE A 37 -4.40 -7.34 9.97
CA ILE A 37 -5.72 -7.32 10.60
C ILE A 37 -6.68 -8.29 9.91
N SER A 38 -7.41 -9.06 10.70
CA SER A 38 -8.49 -9.93 10.23
C SER A 38 -9.57 -10.02 11.30
N GLU A 39 -10.84 -9.94 10.94
CA GLU A 39 -11.99 -10.10 11.84
C GLU A 39 -11.88 -9.29 13.15
N LYS A 40 -11.47 -8.01 13.06
CA LYS A 40 -11.29 -7.11 14.20
C LYS A 40 -10.18 -7.54 15.20
N LYS A 41 -9.25 -8.35 14.74
CA LYS A 41 -8.07 -8.76 15.47
C LYS A 41 -6.83 -8.42 14.68
N LEU A 42 -5.81 -7.92 15.36
CA LEU A 42 -4.54 -7.49 14.78
C LEU A 42 -3.41 -8.36 15.29
N LEU A 43 -2.61 -8.90 14.40
CA LEU A 43 -1.30 -9.46 14.70
C LEU A 43 -0.25 -8.37 14.51
N GLN A 44 0.24 -7.81 15.61
CA GLN A 44 1.21 -6.71 15.60
C GLN A 44 2.62 -7.26 15.84
N PRO A 45 3.56 -7.00 14.90
CA PRO A 45 4.96 -7.32 15.13
C PRO A 45 5.55 -6.39 16.20
N THR A 46 6.35 -6.97 17.08
CA THR A 46 7.18 -6.27 18.04
C THR A 46 8.65 -6.46 17.68
N GLU A 47 9.59 -5.82 18.38
CA GLU A 47 11.01 -5.97 18.07
C GLU A 47 11.47 -7.43 18.08
N ARG A 48 11.01 -8.21 19.07
CA ARG A 48 11.39 -9.62 19.27
C ARG A 48 10.19 -10.50 19.53
N GLY A 49 9.15 -10.39 18.69
CA GLY A 49 7.96 -11.20 18.84
C GLY A 49 6.74 -10.65 18.14
N VAL A 50 5.59 -11.16 18.54
CA VAL A 50 4.29 -10.74 18.03
C VAL A 50 3.26 -10.64 19.15
N SER A 51 2.33 -9.71 19.01
CA SER A 51 1.17 -9.57 19.91
C SER A 51 -0.13 -9.67 19.12
N TYR A 52 -1.04 -10.51 19.57
CA TYR A 52 -2.37 -10.67 19.00
C TYR A 52 -3.39 -9.90 19.83
N ILE A 53 -4.06 -8.94 19.21
CA ILE A 53 -4.80 -7.88 19.88
C ILE A 53 -6.24 -7.87 19.39
N ASP A 54 -7.20 -7.80 20.30
CA ASP A 54 -8.59 -7.46 19.99
C ASP A 54 -8.68 -5.96 19.74
N THR A 55 -9.09 -5.58 18.53
CA THR A 55 -9.13 -4.17 18.12
C THR A 55 -10.40 -3.45 18.56
N GLU A 56 -11.45 -4.14 18.96
CA GLU A 56 -12.66 -3.52 19.54
C GLU A 56 -12.46 -3.16 21.01
N GLY A 57 -11.94 -4.10 21.78
CA GLY A 57 -11.68 -3.90 23.21
C GLY A 57 -10.31 -3.26 23.49
N MET A 58 -9.46 -3.11 22.50
CA MET A 58 -8.07 -2.68 22.63
C MET A 58 -7.36 -3.43 23.76
N THR A 59 -7.39 -4.76 23.67
CA THR A 59 -6.78 -5.65 24.66
C THR A 59 -5.85 -6.67 23.99
N THR A 60 -4.70 -6.90 24.59
CA THR A 60 -3.79 -7.96 24.14
C THR A 60 -4.40 -9.31 24.53
N LEU A 61 -4.78 -10.10 23.55
CA LEU A 61 -5.30 -11.46 23.75
C LEU A 61 -4.17 -12.42 24.06
N ARG A 62 -3.09 -12.34 23.29
CA ARG A 62 -1.92 -13.21 23.39
C ARG A 62 -0.67 -12.48 22.94
N SER A 63 0.48 -12.92 23.42
CA SER A 63 1.79 -12.43 22.98
C SER A 63 2.80 -13.56 23.01
N ARG A 64 3.72 -13.52 22.05
CA ARG A 64 4.84 -14.46 21.99
C ARG A 64 6.16 -13.70 21.84
N SER A 65 7.09 -13.98 22.73
CA SER A 65 8.49 -13.56 22.58
C SER A 65 9.25 -14.59 21.76
N LEU A 66 10.17 -14.13 20.94
CA LEU A 66 11.01 -14.93 20.05
C LEU A 66 12.49 -14.70 20.38
N ASP A 67 13.32 -15.68 20.06
CA ASP A 67 14.78 -15.57 20.24
C ASP A 67 15.45 -14.68 19.18
N GLY A 68 14.69 -14.21 18.18
CA GLY A 68 15.14 -13.37 17.08
C GLY A 68 14.32 -12.11 16.89
N GLU A 69 14.68 -11.32 15.88
CA GLU A 69 13.99 -10.11 15.49
C GLU A 69 13.00 -10.40 14.34
N ILE A 70 11.86 -9.71 14.30
CA ILE A 70 10.93 -9.82 13.17
C ILE A 70 11.62 -9.31 11.90
N ALA A 71 11.46 -10.03 10.80
CA ALA A 71 12.15 -9.82 9.53
C ALA A 71 11.22 -9.65 8.31
N SER A 72 9.89 -9.70 8.50
CA SER A 72 8.88 -9.42 7.46
C SER A 72 7.62 -8.80 8.06
N ASP A 73 6.75 -8.26 7.21
CA ASP A 73 5.39 -7.93 7.63
C ASP A 73 4.65 -9.20 8.07
N CYS A 74 3.69 -9.03 8.99
CA CYS A 74 2.80 -10.10 9.37
C CYS A 74 1.68 -10.29 8.32
N SER A 75 1.19 -11.52 8.21
CA SER A 75 -0.02 -11.86 7.47
C SER A 75 -0.93 -12.71 8.35
N ILE A 76 -2.24 -12.64 8.15
CA ILE A 76 -3.24 -13.48 8.83
C ILE A 76 -4.12 -14.16 7.80
N ASN A 77 -4.33 -15.45 7.95
CA ASN A 77 -5.33 -16.17 7.18
C ASN A 77 -5.88 -17.35 8.02
N ASP A 78 -7.21 -17.51 8.07
CA ASP A 78 -7.92 -18.63 8.67
C ASP A 78 -7.45 -18.98 10.11
N GLY A 79 -7.26 -17.96 10.94
CA GLY A 79 -6.81 -18.14 12.34
C GLY A 79 -5.32 -18.45 12.51
N LEU A 80 -4.55 -18.37 11.44
CA LEU A 80 -3.10 -18.54 11.44
C LEU A 80 -2.39 -17.21 11.16
N GLY A 81 -1.27 -17.00 11.84
CA GLY A 81 -0.39 -15.85 11.63
C GLY A 81 0.92 -16.27 10.98
N TYR A 82 1.43 -15.44 10.06
CA TYR A 82 2.64 -15.71 9.29
C TYR A 82 3.59 -14.53 9.34
N PHE A 83 4.86 -14.79 9.56
CA PHE A 83 5.93 -13.78 9.58
C PHE A 83 7.30 -14.45 9.52
N ALA A 84 8.31 -13.68 9.19
CA ALA A 84 9.70 -14.13 9.26
C ALA A 84 10.42 -13.59 10.49
N VAL A 85 11.39 -14.36 10.97
CA VAL A 85 12.24 -14.06 12.12
C VAL A 85 13.69 -14.16 11.70
N LYS A 86 14.52 -13.18 12.08
CA LYS A 86 15.98 -13.21 11.94
C LYS A 86 16.57 -13.85 13.19
N LEU A 87 17.31 -14.92 13.00
CA LEU A 87 18.04 -15.65 14.03
C LEU A 87 19.56 -15.41 13.90
N ASP A 88 20.35 -15.87 14.86
CA ASP A 88 21.82 -15.74 14.84
C ASP A 88 22.49 -16.39 13.62
N GLY A 89 21.86 -17.41 13.03
CA GLY A 89 22.43 -18.21 11.92
C GLY A 89 21.71 -18.08 10.59
N GLY A 90 20.69 -17.25 10.47
CA GLY A 90 19.86 -17.13 9.26
C GLY A 90 18.48 -16.57 9.56
N TYR A 91 17.48 -17.09 8.88
CA TYR A 91 16.10 -16.66 9.03
C TYR A 91 15.19 -17.88 9.18
N GLU A 92 14.02 -17.66 9.76
CA GLU A 92 12.95 -18.64 9.86
C GLU A 92 11.64 -18.01 9.43
N PHE A 93 10.96 -18.58 8.44
CA PHE A 93 9.59 -18.19 8.10
C PHE A 93 8.64 -19.08 8.88
N MET A 94 7.76 -18.46 9.68
CA MET A 94 6.95 -19.16 10.69
C MET A 94 5.46 -19.01 10.44
N CYS A 95 4.73 -20.07 10.79
CA CYS A 95 3.28 -20.07 10.97
C CYS A 95 2.94 -20.33 12.43
N VAL A 96 2.09 -19.51 13.02
CA VAL A 96 1.62 -19.66 14.39
C VAL A 96 0.10 -19.77 14.45
N ASP A 97 -0.40 -20.58 15.38
CA ASP A 97 -1.83 -20.71 15.67
C ASP A 97 -2.28 -19.55 16.57
N LEU A 98 -3.10 -18.66 16.03
CA LEU A 98 -3.68 -17.51 16.74
C LEU A 98 -4.73 -17.92 17.78
N GLY A 99 -5.23 -19.16 17.71
CA GLY A 99 -6.15 -19.75 18.69
C GLY A 99 -5.46 -20.33 19.91
N SER A 100 -4.17 -20.70 19.81
CA SER A 100 -3.40 -21.28 20.92
C SER A 100 -2.98 -20.22 21.94
N ASP A 101 -2.92 -20.56 23.23
CA ASP A 101 -2.60 -19.60 24.30
C ASP A 101 -1.21 -18.99 24.17
N GLY A 102 -0.23 -19.71 23.63
CA GLY A 102 1.16 -19.30 23.44
C GLY A 102 1.50 -18.83 22.02
N LEU A 103 0.53 -18.72 21.12
CA LEU A 103 0.79 -18.54 19.68
C LEU A 103 1.75 -19.63 19.17
N GLU A 104 1.39 -20.89 19.38
CA GLU A 104 2.26 -22.04 19.11
C GLU A 104 2.62 -22.14 17.63
N THR A 105 3.84 -22.56 17.34
CA THR A 105 4.29 -22.79 15.98
C THR A 105 3.57 -23.99 15.37
N VAL A 106 2.89 -23.79 14.25
CA VAL A 106 2.25 -24.86 13.47
C VAL A 106 3.27 -25.50 12.53
N TRP A 107 4.06 -24.67 11.86
CA TRP A 107 5.20 -25.06 11.05
C TRP A 107 6.18 -23.89 10.91
N SER A 108 7.39 -24.19 10.48
CA SER A 108 8.39 -23.20 10.12
C SER A 108 9.37 -23.76 9.07
N VAL A 109 10.03 -22.84 8.36
CA VAL A 109 11.05 -23.15 7.35
C VAL A 109 12.27 -22.30 7.63
N GLU A 110 13.42 -22.95 7.84
CA GLU A 110 14.72 -22.28 7.96
C GLU A 110 15.19 -21.77 6.59
N MET A 111 15.78 -20.59 6.55
CA MET A 111 16.24 -19.92 5.34
C MET A 111 17.59 -19.24 5.56
N GLU A 112 18.46 -19.26 4.55
CA GLU A 112 19.76 -18.59 4.59
C GLU A 112 19.65 -17.08 4.37
N ASN A 113 18.73 -16.66 3.49
CA ASN A 113 18.50 -15.26 3.14
C ASN A 113 17.22 -14.73 3.80
N GLN A 114 17.11 -13.40 3.89
CA GLN A 114 15.90 -12.78 4.40
C GLN A 114 14.72 -13.06 3.48
N PRO A 115 13.66 -13.71 3.97
CA PRO A 115 12.43 -13.85 3.20
C PRO A 115 11.70 -12.53 3.09
N THR A 116 10.99 -12.35 1.98
CA THR A 116 10.08 -11.22 1.80
C THR A 116 8.81 -11.41 2.64
N SER A 117 8.00 -10.38 2.75
CA SER A 117 6.62 -10.52 3.23
C SER A 117 5.83 -11.43 2.28
N ALA A 118 4.91 -12.23 2.82
CA ALA A 118 4.14 -13.17 2.01
C ALA A 118 2.90 -12.52 1.38
N ALA A 119 2.65 -12.84 0.13
CA ALA A 119 1.35 -12.66 -0.51
C ALA A 119 0.43 -13.84 -0.14
N LEU A 120 -0.86 -13.53 0.00
CA LEU A 120 -1.92 -14.51 0.24
C LEU A 120 -2.80 -14.62 -1.01
N GLN A 121 -2.98 -15.83 -1.52
CA GLN A 121 -3.91 -16.10 -2.61
C GLN A 121 -4.67 -17.40 -2.35
N GLY A 122 -5.96 -17.28 -2.00
CA GLY A 122 -6.76 -18.42 -1.54
C GLY A 122 -6.12 -19.09 -0.33
N ASP A 123 -5.85 -20.40 -0.43
CA ASP A 123 -5.20 -21.18 0.63
C ASP A 123 -3.66 -21.22 0.50
N TRP A 124 -3.08 -20.36 -0.35
CA TRP A 124 -1.65 -20.34 -0.64
C TRP A 124 -0.97 -19.10 -0.08
N LEU A 125 0.18 -19.33 0.53
CA LEU A 125 1.18 -18.34 0.89
C LEU A 125 2.28 -18.34 -0.16
N ILE A 126 2.73 -17.16 -0.57
CA ILE A 126 3.75 -17.01 -1.61
C ILE A 126 4.74 -15.94 -1.16
N TRP A 127 6.03 -16.29 -1.07
CA TRP A 127 7.08 -15.35 -0.67
C TRP A 127 8.37 -15.62 -1.43
N GLY A 128 9.24 -14.63 -1.49
CA GLY A 128 10.59 -14.73 -2.05
C GLY A 128 11.64 -14.92 -0.97
N CYS A 129 12.70 -15.65 -1.27
CA CYS A 129 13.88 -15.74 -0.42
C CYS A 129 15.12 -15.93 -1.30
N GLY A 130 16.02 -14.94 -1.31
CA GLY A 130 17.14 -14.94 -2.24
C GLY A 130 16.64 -15.02 -3.69
N ASP A 131 17.11 -15.98 -4.45
CA ASP A 131 16.71 -16.22 -5.83
C ASP A 131 15.64 -17.33 -6.03
N GLU A 132 14.91 -17.62 -4.97
CA GLU A 132 13.86 -18.63 -4.94
C GLU A 132 12.49 -18.04 -4.61
N LEU A 133 11.44 -18.56 -5.25
CA LEU A 133 10.05 -18.29 -4.95
C LEU A 133 9.43 -19.50 -4.26
N TYR A 134 8.91 -19.28 -3.07
CA TYR A 134 8.26 -20.30 -2.24
C TYR A 134 6.75 -20.19 -2.34
N THR A 135 6.08 -21.34 -2.39
CA THR A 135 4.63 -21.44 -2.18
C THR A 135 4.33 -22.47 -1.11
N HIS A 136 3.35 -22.20 -0.27
CA HIS A 136 2.92 -23.11 0.79
C HIS A 136 1.40 -23.14 0.90
N HIS A 137 0.82 -24.33 0.77
CA HIS A 137 -0.59 -24.56 1.01
C HIS A 137 -0.83 -24.85 2.50
N TYR A 138 -1.38 -23.87 3.24
CA TYR A 138 -1.42 -23.95 4.69
C TYR A 138 -2.35 -25.07 5.23
N LYS A 139 -3.44 -25.43 4.52
CA LYS A 139 -4.35 -26.52 4.93
C LYS A 139 -3.78 -27.92 4.66
N GLN A 140 -2.99 -28.08 3.61
CA GLN A 140 -2.45 -29.37 3.19
C GLN A 140 -1.00 -29.58 3.63
N ASN A 141 -0.37 -28.54 4.18
CA ASN A 141 1.05 -28.52 4.56
C ASN A 141 1.97 -28.98 3.40
N MET A 142 1.71 -28.44 2.21
CA MET A 142 2.47 -28.71 1.01
C MET A 142 3.26 -27.47 0.60
N SER A 143 4.53 -27.62 0.35
CA SER A 143 5.44 -26.56 -0.10
C SER A 143 6.05 -26.88 -1.46
N ASN A 144 6.19 -25.84 -2.30
CA ASN A 144 6.97 -25.89 -3.53
C ASN A 144 7.98 -24.74 -3.52
N VAL A 145 9.12 -24.98 -4.16
CA VAL A 145 10.19 -23.98 -4.32
C VAL A 145 10.56 -23.92 -5.79
N ILE A 146 10.61 -22.73 -6.34
CA ILE A 146 10.98 -22.49 -7.73
C ILE A 146 12.24 -21.62 -7.79
N PRO A 147 13.35 -22.12 -8.31
CA PRO A 147 14.53 -21.31 -8.51
C PRO A 147 14.31 -20.34 -9.68
N LEU A 148 14.51 -19.06 -9.44
CA LEU A 148 14.38 -18.00 -10.43
C LEU A 148 15.72 -17.61 -11.05
N GLY A 149 16.84 -17.90 -10.35
CA GLY A 149 18.20 -17.50 -10.72
C GLY A 149 18.45 -15.99 -10.62
N LYS A 150 17.56 -15.24 -9.97
CA LYS A 150 17.61 -13.79 -9.75
C LYS A 150 17.03 -13.45 -8.37
N ALA A 151 17.79 -12.72 -7.56
CA ALA A 151 17.36 -12.36 -6.21
C ALA A 151 16.11 -11.48 -6.23
N ILE A 152 15.11 -11.86 -5.43
CA ILE A 152 13.83 -11.13 -5.32
C ILE A 152 14.03 -9.90 -4.44
N SER A 153 13.53 -8.73 -4.90
CA SER A 153 13.73 -7.43 -4.23
C SER A 153 12.61 -7.01 -3.29
N GLY A 154 11.46 -7.65 -3.32
CA GLY A 154 10.31 -7.28 -2.49
C GLY A 154 9.23 -8.35 -2.46
N ALA A 155 8.18 -8.10 -1.68
CA ALA A 155 7.06 -9.03 -1.59
C ALA A 155 6.44 -9.28 -2.97
N PRO A 156 6.15 -10.54 -3.33
CA PRO A 156 5.42 -10.85 -4.55
C PRO A 156 3.98 -10.36 -4.46
N PHE A 157 3.34 -10.17 -5.59
CA PHE A 157 1.92 -9.88 -5.72
C PHE A 157 1.23 -11.04 -6.44
N ALA A 158 0.20 -11.61 -5.82
CA ALA A 158 -0.51 -12.75 -6.38
C ALA A 158 -1.93 -12.37 -6.80
N THR A 159 -2.34 -12.90 -7.93
CA THR A 159 -3.71 -12.90 -8.44
C THR A 159 -4.21 -14.35 -8.56
N GLU A 160 -5.46 -14.54 -8.96
CA GLU A 160 -6.00 -15.89 -9.19
C GLU A 160 -5.23 -16.70 -10.25
N TYR A 161 -4.48 -16.03 -11.14
CA TYR A 161 -3.87 -16.69 -12.31
C TYR A 161 -2.36 -16.50 -12.41
N ALA A 162 -1.77 -15.60 -11.64
CA ALA A 162 -0.35 -15.28 -11.77
C ALA A 162 0.24 -14.73 -10.49
N VAL A 163 1.53 -14.96 -10.33
CA VAL A 163 2.38 -14.31 -9.34
C VAL A 163 3.33 -13.37 -10.05
N PHE A 164 3.39 -12.13 -9.59
CA PHE A 164 4.28 -11.08 -10.07
C PHE A 164 5.29 -10.75 -8.98
N PHE A 165 6.52 -10.52 -9.37
CA PHE A 165 7.62 -10.21 -8.45
C PHE A 165 8.65 -9.31 -9.13
N SER A 166 9.49 -8.67 -8.35
CA SER A 166 10.60 -7.85 -8.81
C SER A 166 11.91 -8.44 -8.31
N THR A 167 13.01 -8.19 -9.03
CA THR A 167 14.32 -8.70 -8.69
C THR A 167 15.36 -7.58 -8.54
N GLU A 168 16.39 -7.81 -7.72
CA GLU A 168 17.42 -6.81 -7.40
C GLU A 168 18.18 -6.33 -8.65
N ASP A 169 18.29 -7.17 -9.67
CA ASP A 169 18.96 -6.87 -10.94
C ASP A 169 18.09 -6.09 -11.94
N GLY A 170 16.94 -5.57 -11.50
CA GLY A 170 16.13 -4.64 -12.31
C GLY A 170 15.11 -5.28 -13.22
N ASN A 171 14.62 -6.48 -12.89
CA ASN A 171 13.57 -7.12 -13.66
C ASN A 171 12.26 -7.22 -12.89
N ALA A 172 11.14 -7.22 -13.60
CA ALA A 172 9.86 -7.72 -13.15
C ALA A 172 9.62 -9.10 -13.76
N GLY A 173 9.17 -10.04 -12.93
CA GLY A 173 8.89 -11.41 -13.33
C GLY A 173 7.42 -11.76 -13.16
N LYS A 174 6.96 -12.73 -13.95
CA LYS A 174 5.64 -13.31 -13.88
C LYS A 174 5.72 -14.83 -14.01
N LEU A 175 4.98 -15.53 -13.16
CA LEU A 175 4.72 -16.97 -13.26
C LEU A 175 3.22 -17.21 -13.25
N ARG A 176 2.76 -18.20 -14.00
CA ARG A 176 1.37 -18.65 -13.92
C ARG A 176 1.13 -19.41 -12.63
N LEU A 177 0.04 -19.04 -11.96
CA LEU A 177 -0.46 -19.74 -10.78
C LEU A 177 -1.67 -20.58 -11.20
N ASN A 178 -1.60 -21.88 -10.95
CA ASN A 178 -2.70 -22.80 -11.18
C ASN A 178 -3.71 -22.74 -10.01
N PRO A 179 -4.96 -23.17 -10.21
CA PRO A 179 -5.96 -23.23 -9.14
C PRO A 179 -5.57 -24.14 -7.96
N ASP A 180 -4.72 -25.13 -8.20
CA ASP A 180 -4.14 -25.99 -7.16
C ASP A 180 -2.91 -25.38 -6.47
N GLY A 181 -2.56 -24.12 -6.83
CA GLY A 181 -1.46 -23.35 -6.27
C GLY A 181 -0.07 -23.73 -6.76
N THR A 182 0.03 -24.65 -7.73
CA THR A 182 1.30 -24.90 -8.38
C THR A 182 1.67 -23.75 -9.32
N LEU A 183 2.96 -23.43 -9.36
CA LEU A 183 3.50 -22.46 -10.29
C LEU A 183 4.07 -23.20 -11.52
N GLU A 184 3.74 -22.71 -12.70
CA GLU A 184 4.24 -23.28 -13.95
C GLU A 184 5.57 -22.63 -14.33
N GLU A 185 6.70 -23.30 -14.11
CA GLU A 185 8.04 -22.77 -14.36
C GLU A 185 8.29 -22.39 -15.82
N ASP A 186 7.71 -23.12 -16.78
CA ASP A 186 7.83 -22.88 -18.22
C ASP A 186 7.08 -21.61 -18.68
N THR A 187 6.26 -21.02 -17.79
CA THR A 187 5.56 -19.76 -18.05
C THR A 187 6.33 -18.53 -17.55
N LEU A 188 7.53 -18.72 -16.98
CA LEU A 188 8.34 -17.63 -16.44
C LEU A 188 8.66 -16.60 -17.54
N THR A 189 8.17 -15.41 -17.33
CA THR A 189 8.35 -14.28 -18.25
C THR A 189 9.02 -13.13 -17.53
N TRP A 190 9.98 -12.48 -18.16
CA TRP A 190 10.75 -11.38 -17.61
C TRP A 190 10.55 -10.10 -18.43
N CYS A 191 10.59 -8.97 -17.74
CA CYS A 191 10.68 -7.63 -18.32
C CYS A 191 11.71 -6.81 -17.56
N GLU A 192 12.65 -6.20 -18.28
CA GLU A 192 13.60 -5.26 -17.68
C GLU A 192 12.88 -3.94 -17.37
N VAL A 193 12.89 -3.50 -16.11
CA VAL A 193 12.16 -2.33 -15.62
C VAL A 193 13.06 -1.25 -15.00
N GLY A 194 14.36 -1.46 -14.97
CA GLY A 194 15.31 -0.51 -14.39
C GLY A 194 15.70 -0.84 -12.95
N ASN A 195 16.54 0.02 -12.37
CA ASN A 195 17.24 -0.26 -11.14
C ASN A 195 16.35 -0.28 -9.90
N SER A 196 16.68 -1.16 -8.97
CA SER A 196 16.07 -1.23 -7.62
C SER A 196 14.53 -1.22 -7.64
N PRO A 197 13.87 -2.11 -8.37
CA PRO A 197 12.43 -2.22 -8.31
C PRO A 197 11.98 -2.69 -6.92
N VAL A 198 10.83 -2.20 -6.47
CA VAL A 198 10.17 -2.66 -5.25
C VAL A 198 9.01 -3.59 -5.58
N SER A 199 8.28 -4.03 -4.56
CA SER A 199 7.12 -4.91 -4.74
C SER A 199 6.15 -4.36 -5.79
N PRO A 200 5.80 -5.14 -6.82
CA PRO A 200 4.86 -4.73 -7.84
C PRO A 200 3.43 -4.86 -7.34
N VAL A 201 2.49 -4.17 -7.99
CA VAL A 201 1.06 -4.33 -7.77
C VAL A 201 0.35 -4.46 -9.11
N SER A 202 -0.52 -5.46 -9.24
CA SER A 202 -1.33 -5.63 -10.46
C SER A 202 -2.77 -5.19 -10.25
N TRP A 203 -3.29 -4.43 -11.22
CA TRP A 203 -4.67 -3.99 -11.26
C TRP A 203 -5.15 -3.81 -12.71
N ASN A 204 -6.35 -4.30 -13.00
CA ASN A 204 -7.06 -4.09 -14.27
C ASN A 204 -6.21 -4.33 -15.52
N GLY A 205 -5.54 -5.47 -15.61
CA GLY A 205 -4.70 -5.83 -16.75
C GLY A 205 -3.31 -5.16 -16.78
N ARG A 206 -3.00 -4.35 -15.78
CA ARG A 206 -1.71 -3.64 -15.65
C ARG A 206 -0.90 -4.14 -14.47
N LEU A 207 0.42 -4.01 -14.59
CA LEU A 207 1.37 -4.22 -13.52
C LEU A 207 2.14 -2.91 -13.29
N TYR A 208 2.12 -2.42 -12.07
CA TYR A 208 2.76 -1.18 -11.65
C TYR A 208 4.02 -1.50 -10.86
N VAL A 209 5.17 -1.06 -11.37
CA VAL A 209 6.49 -1.38 -10.80
C VAL A 209 7.25 -0.08 -10.56
N PRO A 210 7.34 0.42 -9.32
CA PRO A 210 8.21 1.53 -8.98
C PRO A 210 9.67 1.08 -8.99
N THR A 211 10.54 1.91 -9.55
CA THR A 211 11.98 1.69 -9.60
C THR A 211 12.75 2.97 -9.25
N ALA A 212 14.06 2.87 -9.07
CA ALA A 212 14.89 4.06 -8.88
C ALA A 212 14.89 5.00 -10.09
N ASP A 213 14.62 4.49 -11.29
CA ASP A 213 14.69 5.24 -12.55
C ASP A 213 13.34 5.81 -12.99
N GLY A 214 12.22 5.23 -12.52
CA GLY A 214 10.89 5.64 -12.90
C GLY A 214 9.79 4.75 -12.34
N PHE A 215 8.57 5.03 -12.73
CA PHE A 215 7.40 4.21 -12.41
C PHE A 215 6.93 3.52 -13.70
N TYR A 216 7.15 2.22 -13.76
CA TYR A 216 6.86 1.40 -14.93
C TYR A 216 5.44 0.85 -14.87
N ILE A 217 4.73 0.92 -15.99
CA ILE A 217 3.41 0.34 -16.18
C ILE A 217 3.51 -0.67 -17.31
N LEU A 218 3.31 -1.95 -16.99
CA LEU A 218 3.36 -3.05 -17.93
C LEU A 218 1.96 -3.60 -18.18
N ASP A 219 1.75 -4.16 -19.33
CA ASP A 219 0.65 -5.09 -19.56
C ASP A 219 0.94 -6.37 -18.76
N ASN A 220 0.02 -6.76 -17.87
CA ASN A 220 0.25 -7.89 -16.98
C ASN A 220 0.05 -9.26 -17.67
N LEU A 221 -0.45 -9.29 -18.91
CA LEU A 221 -0.65 -10.51 -19.66
C LEU A 221 0.65 -10.96 -20.38
N ASN A 222 1.28 -10.01 -21.10
CA ASN A 222 2.47 -10.29 -21.93
C ASN A 222 3.77 -9.71 -21.36
N MET A 223 3.70 -8.95 -20.24
CA MET A 223 4.83 -8.29 -19.58
C MET A 223 5.53 -7.24 -20.46
N GLU A 224 4.83 -6.64 -21.42
CA GLU A 224 5.36 -5.54 -22.23
C GLU A 224 5.19 -4.19 -21.53
N ILE A 225 6.19 -3.31 -21.64
CA ILE A 225 6.12 -1.96 -21.09
C ILE A 225 5.12 -1.15 -21.88
N SER A 226 4.06 -0.69 -21.23
CA SER A 226 3.06 0.20 -21.82
C SER A 226 3.45 1.66 -21.66
N TYR A 227 3.91 2.06 -20.46
CA TYR A 227 4.30 3.43 -20.14
C TYR A 227 5.44 3.46 -19.10
N ILE A 228 6.22 4.54 -19.14
CA ILE A 228 7.22 4.85 -18.12
C ILE A 228 7.00 6.30 -17.67
N ILE A 229 6.70 6.49 -16.39
CA ILE A 229 6.56 7.80 -15.78
C ILE A 229 7.91 8.14 -15.13
N THR A 230 8.73 8.92 -15.83
CA THR A 230 10.11 9.24 -15.42
C THR A 230 10.20 10.26 -14.28
N ASP A 231 9.10 10.94 -13.97
CA ASP A 231 9.03 11.92 -12.88
C ASP A 231 8.82 11.28 -11.50
N ILE A 232 8.45 10.00 -11.45
CA ILE A 232 8.26 9.23 -10.21
C ILE A 232 9.44 8.28 -10.04
N LYS A 233 10.42 8.64 -9.21
CA LYS A 233 11.65 7.88 -9.01
C LYS A 233 11.81 7.41 -7.57
N GLY A 234 12.22 6.16 -7.38
CA GLY A 234 12.41 5.58 -6.05
C GLY A 234 11.11 5.50 -5.26
N GLY A 235 10.01 5.17 -5.94
CA GLY A 235 8.70 5.04 -5.32
C GLY A 235 8.63 3.86 -4.36
N CYS A 236 7.74 3.96 -3.36
CA CYS A 236 7.38 2.82 -2.51
C CYS A 236 6.37 1.90 -3.23
N THR A 237 6.14 0.72 -2.66
CA THR A 237 5.08 -0.21 -3.10
C THR A 237 3.76 0.52 -3.31
N PRO A 238 3.15 0.43 -4.51
CA PRO A 238 1.94 1.17 -4.81
C PRO A 238 0.74 0.69 -3.98
N GLN A 239 -0.19 1.60 -3.73
CA GLN A 239 -1.48 1.27 -3.16
C GLN A 239 -2.57 1.54 -4.20
N VAL A 240 -3.45 0.57 -4.41
CA VAL A 240 -4.57 0.69 -5.35
C VAL A 240 -5.84 1.00 -4.59
N HIS A 241 -6.55 2.04 -5.02
CA HIS A 241 -7.87 2.34 -4.48
C HIS A 241 -8.96 1.79 -5.40
N TYR A 242 -9.80 0.91 -4.85
CA TYR A 242 -10.87 0.20 -5.57
C TYR A 242 -12.18 1.00 -5.72
N GLY A 243 -12.21 2.28 -5.31
CA GLY A 243 -13.43 3.09 -5.30
C GLY A 243 -13.87 3.55 -6.71
N ASN A 244 -13.76 4.85 -6.99
CA ASN A 244 -14.34 5.47 -8.19
C ASN A 244 -13.40 5.52 -9.41
N GLY A 245 -12.49 4.58 -9.57
CA GLY A 245 -11.59 4.54 -10.72
C GLY A 245 -10.20 3.98 -10.38
N PRO A 246 -9.38 3.77 -11.39
CA PRO A 246 -8.05 3.20 -11.24
C PRO A 246 -7.06 4.27 -10.73
N TYR A 247 -7.11 4.54 -9.46
CA TYR A 247 -6.17 5.42 -8.78
C TYR A 247 -5.07 4.59 -8.13
N ILE A 248 -3.85 4.79 -8.58
CA ILE A 248 -2.66 4.15 -8.06
C ILE A 248 -1.86 5.20 -7.30
N TYR A 249 -1.60 4.95 -6.04
CA TYR A 249 -0.88 5.87 -5.17
C TYR A 249 0.50 5.33 -4.86
N THR A 250 1.51 6.20 -4.88
CA THR A 250 2.87 5.91 -4.41
C THR A 250 3.49 7.14 -3.79
N VAL A 251 4.48 6.94 -2.93
CA VAL A 251 5.30 8.01 -2.38
C VAL A 251 6.70 7.88 -2.97
N ALA A 252 7.19 8.96 -3.58
CA ALA A 252 8.49 8.97 -4.24
C ALA A 252 9.20 10.31 -4.05
N LYS A 253 10.51 10.33 -4.30
CA LYS A 253 11.29 11.57 -4.28
C LYS A 253 10.95 12.46 -5.46
N ARG A 254 10.87 13.77 -5.18
CA ARG A 254 10.79 14.83 -6.17
C ARG A 254 11.78 15.90 -5.80
N GLU A 255 12.87 16.02 -6.56
CA GLU A 255 14.00 16.89 -6.19
C GLU A 255 14.51 16.53 -4.78
N ASP A 256 14.48 17.48 -3.85
CA ASP A 256 14.93 17.30 -2.47
C ASP A 256 13.81 16.91 -1.49
N LYS A 257 12.55 16.75 -1.99
CA LYS A 257 11.36 16.47 -1.17
C LYS A 257 10.75 15.13 -1.53
N TRP A 258 9.91 14.64 -0.63
CA TRP A 258 9.04 13.52 -0.90
C TRP A 258 7.66 14.00 -1.36
N ALA A 259 7.05 13.29 -2.26
CA ALA A 259 5.73 13.61 -2.77
C ALA A 259 4.83 12.37 -2.80
N VAL A 260 3.56 12.56 -2.47
CA VAL A 260 2.51 11.57 -2.68
C VAL A 260 1.96 11.77 -4.08
N TYR A 261 2.13 10.77 -4.93
CA TYR A 261 1.65 10.75 -6.29
C TYR A 261 0.35 9.96 -6.41
N CYS A 262 -0.54 10.44 -7.26
CA CYS A 262 -1.70 9.71 -7.75
C CYS A 262 -1.52 9.52 -9.26
N VAL A 263 -1.42 8.28 -9.68
CA VAL A 263 -1.42 7.89 -11.09
C VAL A 263 -2.83 7.44 -11.44
N GLN A 264 -3.47 8.12 -12.38
CA GLN A 264 -4.75 7.74 -12.97
C GLN A 264 -4.50 7.02 -14.29
N ASP A 265 -4.78 5.73 -14.32
CA ASP A 265 -4.68 4.88 -15.49
C ASP A 265 -6.10 4.40 -15.89
N MET A 266 -6.80 5.26 -16.62
CA MET A 266 -8.24 5.12 -16.89
C MET A 266 -8.57 4.05 -17.91
N ASP A 267 -7.66 3.82 -18.85
CA ASP A 267 -7.94 2.93 -19.96
C ASP A 267 -6.60 2.48 -20.60
N GLU A 268 -6.58 1.27 -21.18
CA GLU A 268 -5.40 0.68 -21.82
C GLU A 268 -4.84 1.49 -22.99
N LYS A 269 -5.62 2.39 -23.56
CA LYS A 269 -5.27 3.17 -24.76
C LYS A 269 -4.88 4.61 -24.47
N SER A 270 -5.14 5.09 -23.25
CA SER A 270 -4.83 6.46 -22.85
C SER A 270 -3.54 6.53 -22.04
N GLU A 271 -2.79 7.60 -22.22
CA GLU A 271 -1.63 7.89 -21.37
C GLU A 271 -2.08 8.14 -19.94
N PRO A 272 -1.43 7.52 -18.93
CA PRO A 272 -1.77 7.76 -17.54
C PRO A 272 -1.54 9.22 -17.15
N THR A 273 -2.45 9.78 -16.36
CA THR A 273 -2.26 11.13 -15.82
C THR A 273 -1.69 11.07 -14.41
N VAL A 274 -0.82 12.00 -14.08
CA VAL A 274 -0.12 12.06 -12.79
C VAL A 274 -0.49 13.32 -12.05
N ALA A 275 -0.91 13.21 -10.81
CA ALA A 275 -1.13 14.31 -9.90
C ALA A 275 -0.29 14.17 -8.63
N ILE A 276 0.18 15.30 -8.10
CA ILE A 276 0.83 15.37 -6.80
C ILE A 276 -0.22 15.81 -5.79
N LEU A 277 -0.47 14.96 -4.80
CA LEU A 277 -1.50 15.21 -3.78
C LEU A 277 -0.93 15.96 -2.57
N ALA A 278 0.31 15.67 -2.20
CA ALA A 278 1.00 16.30 -1.08
C ALA A 278 2.51 16.27 -1.27
N GLN A 279 3.22 17.16 -0.57
CA GLN A 279 4.67 17.15 -0.46
C GLN A 279 5.07 17.22 1.01
N MET A 280 6.19 16.55 1.36
CA MET A 280 6.75 16.50 2.68
C MET A 280 8.28 16.58 2.62
N GLU A 281 8.90 17.09 3.68
CA GLU A 281 10.38 17.21 3.76
C GLU A 281 11.02 15.83 3.87
N ASP A 282 10.41 14.93 4.65
CA ASP A 282 10.91 13.60 4.93
C ASP A 282 9.80 12.57 4.92
N TYR A 283 10.15 11.32 4.60
CA TYR A 283 9.25 10.19 4.58
C TYR A 283 9.94 8.92 5.07
N THR A 284 9.26 8.14 5.90
CA THR A 284 9.72 6.82 6.33
C THR A 284 9.02 5.74 5.51
N SER A 285 9.78 4.92 4.80
CA SER A 285 9.24 3.79 4.05
C SER A 285 8.43 2.84 4.94
N GLY A 286 7.41 2.22 4.39
CA GLY A 286 6.52 1.29 5.12
C GLY A 286 5.36 1.95 5.87
N ALA A 287 5.26 3.28 5.88
CA ALA A 287 4.19 4.01 6.56
C ALA A 287 3.15 4.61 5.61
N PHE A 288 2.81 3.89 4.54
CA PHE A 288 1.85 4.34 3.53
C PHE A 288 0.77 3.28 3.30
N CYS A 289 -0.49 3.65 3.47
CA CYS A 289 -1.61 2.76 3.18
C CYS A 289 -2.85 3.55 2.73
N ALA A 290 -3.74 2.88 2.02
CA ALA A 290 -5.03 3.41 1.62
C ALA A 290 -6.16 2.68 2.37
N SER A 291 -7.16 3.43 2.86
CA SER A 291 -8.37 2.82 3.40
C SER A 291 -9.33 2.40 2.28
N ASP A 292 -10.31 1.58 2.62
CA ASP A 292 -11.43 1.20 1.75
C ASP A 292 -12.27 2.41 1.29
N LYS A 293 -12.24 3.50 2.04
CA LYS A 293 -12.93 4.77 1.72
C LYS A 293 -12.09 5.73 0.88
N GLY A 294 -10.86 5.36 0.50
CA GLY A 294 -9.95 6.18 -0.30
C GLY A 294 -9.20 7.25 0.49
N THR A 295 -9.14 7.14 1.80
CA THR A 295 -8.25 7.97 2.61
C THR A 295 -6.86 7.38 2.57
N LEU A 296 -5.86 8.19 2.22
CA LEU A 296 -4.45 7.82 2.24
C LEU A 296 -3.85 8.24 3.57
N TYR A 297 -3.20 7.29 4.24
CA TYR A 297 -2.46 7.53 5.47
C TYR A 297 -0.98 7.36 5.22
N PHE A 298 -0.18 8.31 5.68
CA PHE A 298 1.28 8.22 5.62
C PHE A 298 1.91 8.99 6.78
N ARG A 299 3.13 8.62 7.11
CA ARG A 299 3.88 9.21 8.21
C ARG A 299 5.20 9.77 7.69
N ASP A 300 5.58 10.95 8.17
CA ASP A 300 6.91 11.49 7.91
C ASP A 300 7.96 10.90 8.87
N ALA A 301 9.25 11.18 8.59
CA ALA A 301 10.35 10.65 9.36
C ALA A 301 10.41 11.18 10.82
N ILE A 302 9.72 12.28 11.12
CA ILE A 302 9.61 12.80 12.48
C ILE A 302 8.36 12.32 13.21
N GLY A 303 7.61 11.39 12.62
CA GLY A 303 6.48 10.70 13.25
C GLY A 303 5.13 11.41 13.11
N ARG A 304 5.00 12.47 12.31
CA ARG A 304 3.70 13.08 12.04
C ARG A 304 2.89 12.21 11.09
N LEU A 305 1.65 11.93 11.47
CA LEU A 305 0.69 11.19 10.67
C LEU A 305 -0.14 12.15 9.83
N TYR A 306 -0.27 11.84 8.56
CA TYR A 306 -1.10 12.57 7.61
C TYR A 306 -2.23 11.67 7.12
N ALA A 307 -3.42 12.28 6.96
CA ALA A 307 -4.56 11.65 6.32
C ALA A 307 -5.00 12.54 5.15
N LEU A 308 -4.89 12.05 3.93
CA LEU A 308 -5.39 12.71 2.73
C LEU A 308 -6.70 12.06 2.34
N THR A 309 -7.78 12.83 2.41
CA THR A 309 -9.09 12.40 1.91
C THR A 309 -9.41 13.16 0.64
N VAL A 310 -9.96 12.49 -0.36
CA VAL A 310 -10.62 13.16 -1.46
C VAL A 310 -11.91 13.75 -0.87
N ALA A 311 -11.93 15.07 -0.68
CA ALA A 311 -13.17 15.73 -0.30
C ALA A 311 -14.24 15.42 -1.36
N PRO A 312 -15.41 14.91 -0.98
CA PRO A 312 -16.48 14.69 -1.95
C PRO A 312 -16.73 16.01 -2.66
N PHE A 313 -16.78 15.96 -3.99
CA PHE A 313 -17.06 17.16 -4.79
C PHE A 313 -18.43 17.68 -4.39
N ASP A 314 -18.46 18.75 -3.58
CA ASP A 314 -19.69 19.34 -3.08
C ASP A 314 -20.38 20.14 -4.21
N VAL A 315 -21.15 19.37 -5.00
CA VAL A 315 -21.94 19.91 -6.10
C VAL A 315 -22.87 21.02 -5.61
N PHE A 316 -23.38 20.92 -4.38
CA PHE A 316 -24.24 21.92 -3.80
C PHE A 316 -23.50 23.23 -3.55
N SER A 317 -22.30 23.17 -2.97
CA SER A 317 -21.44 24.35 -2.78
C SER A 317 -21.06 25.01 -4.11
N LEU A 318 -20.76 24.21 -5.14
CA LEU A 318 -20.46 24.72 -6.48
C LEU A 318 -21.67 25.44 -7.09
N ILE A 319 -22.87 24.82 -7.04
CA ILE A 319 -24.12 25.41 -7.52
C ILE A 319 -24.41 26.71 -6.76
N LEU A 320 -24.27 26.69 -5.42
CA LEU A 320 -24.49 27.88 -4.60
C LEU A 320 -23.56 29.03 -5.00
N ARG A 321 -22.27 28.75 -5.22
CA ARG A 321 -21.29 29.76 -5.69
C ARG A 321 -21.65 30.31 -7.06
N LEU A 322 -22.11 29.47 -7.99
CA LEU A 322 -22.58 29.91 -9.31
C LEU A 322 -23.83 30.78 -9.21
N VAL A 323 -24.77 30.41 -8.38
CA VAL A 323 -26.00 31.22 -8.15
C VAL A 323 -25.65 32.58 -7.55
N VAL A 324 -24.75 32.62 -6.55
CA VAL A 324 -24.31 33.89 -5.96
C VAL A 324 -23.58 34.75 -6.99
N LEU A 325 -22.72 34.18 -7.83
CA LEU A 325 -22.03 34.89 -8.89
C LEU A 325 -23.03 35.49 -9.91
N LEU A 326 -24.01 34.70 -10.32
CA LEU A 326 -25.07 35.14 -11.22
C LEU A 326 -25.89 36.30 -10.65
N ALA A 327 -26.26 36.18 -9.37
CA ALA A 327 -26.99 37.25 -8.66
C ALA A 327 -26.15 38.55 -8.60
N LEU A 328 -24.86 38.46 -8.33
CA LEU A 328 -23.97 39.63 -8.35
C LEU A 328 -23.88 40.26 -9.74
N LEU A 329 -23.76 39.46 -10.81
CA LEU A 329 -23.75 39.95 -12.18
C LEU A 329 -25.06 40.70 -12.54
N VAL A 330 -26.19 40.16 -12.12
CA VAL A 330 -27.49 40.79 -12.32
C VAL A 330 -27.57 42.15 -11.55
N LEU A 331 -27.10 42.19 -10.31
CA LEU A 331 -27.04 43.44 -9.54
C LEU A 331 -26.15 44.51 -10.20
N VAL A 332 -24.97 44.09 -10.66
CA VAL A 332 -24.05 44.97 -11.41
C VAL A 332 -24.71 45.48 -12.67
N PHE A 333 -25.41 44.62 -13.41
CA PHE A 333 -26.12 45.01 -14.62
C PHE A 333 -27.20 46.10 -14.35
N PHE A 334 -28.04 45.89 -13.30
CA PHE A 334 -29.02 46.89 -12.92
C PHE A 334 -28.40 48.16 -12.40
N TRP A 335 -27.28 48.09 -11.68
CA TRP A 335 -26.54 49.28 -11.24
C TRP A 335 -25.99 50.07 -12.42
N LEU A 336 -25.37 49.40 -13.39
CA LEU A 336 -24.84 50.01 -14.62
C LEU A 336 -25.99 50.68 -15.43
N LYS A 337 -27.15 50.01 -15.56
CA LYS A 337 -28.34 50.56 -16.23
C LYS A 337 -28.85 51.79 -15.51
N LYS A 338 -28.86 51.81 -14.16
CA LYS A 338 -29.24 52.97 -13.36
C LYS A 338 -28.29 54.15 -13.52
N VAL A 339 -26.97 53.85 -13.54
CA VAL A 339 -25.93 54.88 -13.79
C VAL A 339 -26.02 55.45 -15.21
N ALA A 340 -26.23 54.60 -16.21
CA ALA A 340 -26.42 55.04 -17.59
C ALA A 340 -27.66 55.96 -17.75
N LYS A 341 -28.76 55.58 -17.12
CA LYS A 341 -30.00 56.42 -17.10
C LYS A 341 -29.74 57.80 -16.46
N ARG A 342 -29.06 57.83 -15.29
CA ARG A 342 -28.70 59.11 -14.64
C ARG A 342 -27.81 59.98 -15.49
N ARG A 343 -26.86 59.41 -16.25
CA ARG A 343 -26.00 60.18 -17.17
C ARG A 343 -26.77 60.72 -18.37
N ALA A 344 -27.73 59.98 -18.91
CA ALA A 344 -28.62 60.44 -19.97
C ALA A 344 -29.53 61.62 -19.54
N ASP A 345 -29.97 61.58 -18.27
CA ASP A 345 -30.81 62.64 -17.68
C ASP A 345 -30.01 63.94 -17.41
N ILE A 346 -28.70 63.85 -17.19
CA ILE A 346 -27.80 65.00 -16.92
C ILE A 346 -27.31 65.68 -18.23
N HIS A 347 -27.24 64.94 -19.34
CA HIS A 347 -26.88 65.46 -20.65
C HIS A 347 -27.97 65.19 -21.67
N PRO A 348 -29.08 65.97 -21.65
CA PRO A 348 -30.06 65.86 -22.72
C PRO A 348 -29.39 66.28 -24.02
N LYS A 349 -29.56 65.48 -25.06
CA LYS A 349 -29.08 65.83 -26.41
C LYS A 349 -29.90 67.05 -26.83
N TYR A 350 -29.22 68.18 -27.04
CA TYR A 350 -29.69 69.29 -27.82
C TYR A 350 -29.75 68.95 -29.30
#